data_bf388d07e42131a8a0bd82235ecc86c9
#
_entry.id   bf388d07e42131a8a0bd82235ecc86c9
#
_cell.length_a   1.000
_cell.length_b   1.000
_cell.length_c   1.000
_cell.angle_alpha   90.00
_cell.angle_beta   90.00
_cell.angle_gamma   90.00
#
_symmetry.space_group_name_H-M   'P 1'
#
loop_
_entity.id
_entity.type
_entity.pdbx_description
1 polymer ?
#
loop_
_entity_poly.entity_id
_entity_poly.type
_entity_poly.pdbx_seq_one_letter_code
_entity_poly.pdbx_strand_id
1 'polypeptide(L)'
;MKKTFITALACILVAGCGSKSTVDPSLWAPAPIPIQTPWAEEVSPANAHPEYPRPQMVREKWASLNGLWNYAVTAVDAEKPAAWDGQILVPFCIESSLSGVGRRVSAEEALWYHTTFKVPSSWRKQRVMLNFDAVDWAAEVYVNDQLVGHHTGGYTAFSFDVTPYLKKRGDQKLELRVVDGTNNGEQPCGKQVTNPNGIWYTPVTGIWQSVWIEPVRSAAVTSYLAVPDVDASSVDVTVFADGAAEGDEVEIWLREGGVGYNPEKPEGAATVAFAAVAPGKPVRLTVAEPKLWSPESPFLYELEIRLKQGKKVVDEVRGYTALRKSSEVVDSEGHKRMGLNNEPYFQYGPLDQGWWPDGLYTAPTDEALKFDLVKTKEFGYNMIRKHIKIEPARWYYWCDVLGIVVWQDMPSIGGTHGGRWEMWKWASPEDDRELTETAKGTYYKEWGEIIAQLRNEPCIVAWVPFNEAWSQFNTEKAVEFTRSCDPTRLINSASGGNSFPVGDIFDSHNYPNPAMKFTSEGLQIDVLGEYGGIGWPVEGHLWQTDKNWGYIEYKSGEDVLKQYTVYAGQLKDIIAQGVSAAVYTQTTDVEGEVNGLMTYDRKIVKMDVERLRAVNQDVIASMKK
;
A
#
# COMPACT_ATOMS: atom_id res chain seq x y z
N MET A 1 41.09 -9.45 38.37
CA MET A 1 39.66 -9.63 38.69
C MET A 1 38.94 -8.31 38.41
N LYS A 2 38.37 -8.15 37.23
CA LYS A 2 37.47 -7.04 36.91
C LYS A 2 36.09 -7.62 36.73
N LYS A 3 35.16 -7.23 37.57
CA LYS A 3 33.75 -7.62 37.48
C LYS A 3 33.07 -6.74 36.46
N THR A 4 32.62 -7.34 35.38
CA THR A 4 31.78 -6.70 34.38
C THR A 4 30.34 -6.76 34.86
N PHE A 5 29.72 -5.60 35.12
CA PHE A 5 28.27 -5.49 35.36
C PHE A 5 27.57 -5.52 34.02
N ILE A 6 26.81 -6.57 33.78
CA ILE A 6 25.83 -6.63 32.69
C ILE A 6 24.53 -6.04 33.24
N THR A 7 24.19 -4.85 32.76
CA THR A 7 22.88 -4.23 33.03
C THR A 7 21.89 -4.84 32.03
N ALA A 8 21.08 -5.76 32.52
CA ALA A 8 19.95 -6.28 31.73
C ALA A 8 18.88 -5.19 31.62
N LEU A 9 18.68 -4.66 30.43
CA LEU A 9 17.55 -3.79 30.10
C LEU A 9 16.32 -4.70 30.02
N ALA A 10 15.45 -4.63 31.02
CA ALA A 10 14.19 -5.34 30.99
C ALA A 10 13.23 -4.61 30.07
N CYS A 11 13.02 -5.14 28.87
CA CYS A 11 11.86 -4.80 28.06
C CYS A 11 10.60 -5.21 28.85
N ILE A 12 9.86 -4.24 29.35
CA ILE A 12 8.54 -4.49 29.92
C ILE A 12 7.59 -4.71 28.72
N LEU A 13 7.48 -5.97 28.32
CA LEU A 13 6.32 -6.45 27.58
C LEU A 13 5.12 -6.22 28.50
N VAL A 14 4.33 -5.19 28.23
CA VAL A 14 3.00 -5.07 28.80
C VAL A 14 2.17 -6.16 28.12
N ALA A 15 2.21 -7.37 28.69
CA ALA A 15 1.27 -8.41 28.36
C ALA A 15 -0.13 -7.83 28.60
N GLY A 16 -0.87 -7.57 27.51
CA GLY A 16 -2.26 -7.16 27.58
C GLY A 16 -3.02 -8.25 28.34
N CYS A 17 -3.44 -7.94 29.56
CA CYS A 17 -4.41 -8.77 30.28
C CYS A 17 -5.76 -8.65 29.53
N GLY A 18 -5.91 -9.45 28.47
CA GLY A 18 -7.19 -9.64 27.81
C GLY A 18 -8.21 -10.18 28.83
N SER A 19 -9.40 -9.59 28.87
CA SER A 19 -10.55 -10.25 29.51
C SER A 19 -10.70 -11.61 28.83
N LYS A 20 -10.93 -12.65 29.62
CA LYS A 20 -11.29 -13.96 29.09
C LYS A 20 -12.59 -13.77 28.28
N SER A 21 -12.49 -13.63 26.97
CA SER A 21 -13.53 -14.05 26.06
C SER A 21 -13.86 -15.49 26.44
N THR A 22 -15.12 -15.85 26.48
CA THR A 22 -15.58 -17.22 26.74
C THR A 22 -15.19 -18.20 25.63
N VAL A 23 -14.32 -17.78 24.74
CA VAL A 23 -13.90 -18.46 23.52
C VAL A 23 -12.47 -18.96 23.69
N ASP A 24 -12.30 -20.23 23.43
CA ASP A 24 -11.02 -20.92 23.52
C ASP A 24 -10.18 -20.61 22.26
N PRO A 25 -9.08 -19.84 22.34
CA PRO A 25 -8.21 -19.57 21.20
C PRO A 25 -7.58 -20.82 20.57
N SER A 26 -7.60 -21.95 21.28
CA SER A 26 -7.11 -23.24 20.77
C SER A 26 -8.01 -23.88 19.71
N LEU A 27 -9.19 -23.32 19.47
CA LEU A 27 -10.14 -23.82 18.46
C LEU A 27 -10.02 -23.11 17.10
N TRP A 28 -9.27 -22.01 17.00
CA TRP A 28 -9.02 -21.37 15.71
C TRP A 28 -8.04 -22.18 14.86
N ALA A 29 -8.37 -22.34 13.60
CA ALA A 29 -7.50 -22.91 12.59
C ALA A 29 -7.77 -22.22 11.24
N PRO A 30 -6.76 -22.11 10.35
CA PRO A 30 -6.96 -21.64 8.99
C PRO A 30 -8.00 -22.47 8.25
N ALA A 31 -8.84 -21.82 7.43
CA ALA A 31 -9.75 -22.53 6.55
C ALA A 31 -8.95 -23.28 5.45
N PRO A 32 -9.42 -24.45 4.98
CA PRO A 32 -8.70 -25.24 3.97
C PRO A 32 -8.54 -24.50 2.64
N ILE A 33 -7.33 -24.51 2.10
CA ILE A 33 -6.98 -23.99 0.77
C ILE A 33 -5.98 -24.93 0.07
N PRO A 34 -5.82 -24.84 -1.26
CA PRO A 34 -4.94 -25.75 -2.00
C PRO A 34 -3.46 -25.62 -1.66
N ILE A 35 -2.97 -24.40 -1.48
CA ILE A 35 -1.56 -24.09 -1.19
C ILE A 35 -1.46 -22.97 -0.17
N GLN A 36 -0.38 -22.96 0.62
CA GLN A 36 -0.10 -21.96 1.65
C GLN A 36 1.34 -21.48 1.55
N THR A 37 1.57 -20.23 1.95
CA THR A 37 2.92 -19.70 2.12
C THR A 37 3.62 -20.32 3.35
N PRO A 38 4.96 -20.23 3.45
CA PRO A 38 5.67 -20.67 4.66
C PRO A 38 5.23 -19.95 5.94
N TRP A 39 4.83 -18.70 5.85
CA TRP A 39 4.46 -17.86 7.01
C TRP A 39 3.06 -18.15 7.57
N ALA A 40 2.20 -18.86 6.84
CA ALA A 40 0.86 -19.20 7.32
C ALA A 40 0.89 -19.99 8.64
N GLU A 41 1.92 -20.84 8.84
CA GLU A 41 2.10 -21.62 10.06
C GLU A 41 2.53 -20.77 11.27
N GLU A 42 3.04 -19.56 11.05
CA GLU A 42 3.46 -18.63 12.09
C GLU A 42 2.30 -17.81 12.65
N VAL A 43 1.19 -17.71 11.89
CA VAL A 43 0.03 -16.91 12.28
C VAL A 43 -0.77 -17.57 13.38
N SER A 44 -1.11 -16.80 14.38
CA SER A 44 -1.97 -17.22 15.49
C SER A 44 -2.80 -16.05 16.01
N PRO A 45 -3.88 -16.31 16.77
CA PRO A 45 -4.65 -15.25 17.41
C PRO A 45 -3.85 -14.31 18.32
N ALA A 46 -2.66 -14.72 18.77
CA ALA A 46 -1.84 -13.95 19.69
C ALA A 46 -0.83 -13.02 18.97
N ASN A 47 -0.57 -13.25 17.68
CA ASN A 47 0.47 -12.52 16.93
C ASN A 47 0.02 -12.05 15.54
N ALA A 48 -1.29 -11.94 15.28
CA ALA A 48 -1.81 -11.42 14.02
C ALA A 48 -1.42 -9.95 13.86
N HIS A 49 -0.40 -9.66 13.05
CA HIS A 49 0.17 -8.33 12.80
C HIS A 49 0.36 -7.50 14.09
N PRO A 50 1.37 -7.85 14.92
CA PRO A 50 1.61 -7.17 16.20
C PRO A 50 2.36 -5.83 16.06
N GLU A 51 2.86 -5.49 14.88
CA GLU A 51 3.63 -4.29 14.60
C GLU A 51 2.76 -3.03 14.65
N TYR A 52 3.40 -1.87 14.95
CA TYR A 52 2.71 -0.58 14.86
C TYR A 52 2.35 -0.27 13.40
N PRO A 53 1.08 0.05 13.09
CA PRO A 53 0.62 0.11 11.70
C PRO A 53 1.12 1.32 10.90
N ARG A 54 1.42 2.47 11.53
CA ARG A 54 1.74 3.75 10.88
C ARG A 54 3.18 4.21 11.07
N PRO A 55 4.18 3.70 10.32
CA PRO A 55 5.58 4.12 10.44
C PRO A 55 5.82 5.62 10.21
N GLN A 56 4.97 6.26 9.41
CA GLN A 56 5.01 7.71 9.16
C GLN A 56 4.52 8.56 10.33
N MET A 57 3.85 8.00 11.34
CA MET A 57 3.35 8.75 12.47
C MET A 57 3.29 7.90 13.75
N VAL A 58 4.47 7.49 14.22
CA VAL A 58 4.61 6.60 15.38
C VAL A 58 4.26 7.31 16.68
N ARG A 59 3.43 6.67 17.49
CA ARG A 59 3.13 7.03 18.88
C ARG A 59 3.60 5.95 19.86
N GLU A 60 4.19 6.36 20.97
CA GLU A 60 4.68 5.45 22.00
C GLU A 60 3.57 4.59 22.62
N LYS A 61 2.36 5.16 22.76
CA LYS A 61 1.23 4.52 23.46
C LYS A 61 0.15 4.13 22.47
N TRP A 62 -0.08 2.85 22.36
CA TRP A 62 -1.13 2.26 21.54
C TRP A 62 -1.45 0.86 22.03
N ALA A 63 -2.52 0.26 21.52
CA ALA A 63 -2.85 -1.13 21.75
C ALA A 63 -3.53 -1.71 20.52
N SER A 64 -2.99 -2.82 20.01
CA SER A 64 -3.61 -3.58 18.93
C SER A 64 -4.95 -4.15 19.38
N LEU A 65 -5.92 -4.15 18.49
CA LEU A 65 -7.19 -4.87 18.62
C LEU A 65 -7.27 -6.05 17.66
N ASN A 66 -6.21 -6.33 16.89
CA ASN A 66 -6.11 -7.54 16.09
C ASN A 66 -6.25 -8.79 16.97
N GLY A 67 -6.69 -9.89 16.39
CA GLY A 67 -6.91 -11.15 17.08
C GLY A 67 -8.29 -11.73 16.79
N LEU A 68 -8.76 -12.66 17.61
CA LEU A 68 -10.06 -13.29 17.41
C LEU A 68 -11.22 -12.37 17.80
N TRP A 69 -12.12 -12.14 16.83
CA TRP A 69 -13.40 -11.48 17.01
C TRP A 69 -14.53 -12.48 16.73
N ASN A 70 -15.72 -12.24 17.25
CA ASN A 70 -16.90 -12.96 16.80
C ASN A 70 -17.40 -12.33 15.50
N TYR A 71 -18.00 -13.15 14.60
CA TYR A 71 -18.64 -12.66 13.39
C TYR A 71 -20.02 -13.28 13.20
N ALA A 72 -20.85 -12.61 12.42
CA ALA A 72 -22.09 -13.15 11.86
C ALA A 72 -22.37 -12.55 10.49
N VAL A 73 -23.00 -13.31 9.61
CA VAL A 73 -23.45 -12.81 8.31
C VAL A 73 -24.97 -12.85 8.28
N THR A 74 -25.58 -11.72 8.00
CA THR A 74 -27.05 -11.54 7.96
C THR A 74 -27.47 -11.03 6.59
N ALA A 75 -28.77 -11.03 6.28
CA ALA A 75 -29.25 -10.23 5.17
C ALA A 75 -28.93 -8.74 5.38
N VAL A 76 -28.71 -7.99 4.30
CA VAL A 76 -28.27 -6.58 4.37
C VAL A 76 -29.32 -5.68 5.06
N ASP A 77 -30.59 -6.01 4.95
CA ASP A 77 -31.72 -5.30 5.56
C ASP A 77 -32.13 -5.84 6.95
N ALA A 78 -31.43 -6.89 7.44
CA ALA A 78 -31.73 -7.46 8.75
C ALA A 78 -31.20 -6.58 9.88
N GLU A 79 -31.86 -6.67 11.03
CA GLU A 79 -31.37 -6.10 12.27
C GLU A 79 -30.08 -6.79 12.72
N LYS A 80 -29.42 -6.18 13.70
CA LYS A 80 -28.21 -6.72 14.35
C LYS A 80 -28.43 -8.19 14.77
N PRO A 81 -27.46 -9.09 14.52
CA PRO A 81 -27.61 -10.50 14.86
C PRO A 81 -27.79 -10.73 16.37
N ALA A 82 -28.72 -11.62 16.73
CA ALA A 82 -28.94 -12.03 18.11
C ALA A 82 -27.89 -13.06 18.61
N ALA A 83 -27.21 -13.73 17.69
CA ALA A 83 -26.15 -14.72 17.95
C ALA A 83 -25.04 -14.58 16.91
N TRP A 84 -23.84 -15.04 17.26
CA TRP A 84 -22.67 -15.03 16.39
C TRP A 84 -22.52 -16.40 15.71
N ASP A 85 -22.14 -16.38 14.42
CA ASP A 85 -21.95 -17.60 13.63
C ASP A 85 -20.64 -18.33 14.00
N GLY A 86 -19.64 -17.58 14.48
CA GLY A 86 -18.34 -18.13 14.85
C GLY A 86 -17.32 -17.06 15.19
N GLN A 87 -16.06 -17.40 14.95
CA GLN A 87 -14.93 -16.53 15.15
C GLN A 87 -14.19 -16.26 13.86
N ILE A 88 -13.62 -15.06 13.76
CA ILE A 88 -12.80 -14.59 12.65
C ILE A 88 -11.52 -13.98 13.20
N LEU A 89 -10.38 -14.27 12.58
CA LEU A 89 -9.11 -13.67 12.94
C LEU A 89 -8.89 -12.35 12.20
N VAL A 90 -9.00 -11.23 12.90
CA VAL A 90 -8.67 -9.90 12.39
C VAL A 90 -7.15 -9.70 12.42
N PRO A 91 -6.50 -9.17 11.36
CA PRO A 91 -7.08 -8.43 10.25
C PRO A 91 -7.21 -9.23 8.93
N PHE A 92 -7.60 -10.47 8.96
CA PHE A 92 -7.80 -11.26 7.75
C PHE A 92 -9.25 -11.21 7.29
N CYS A 93 -9.48 -10.86 6.02
CA CYS A 93 -10.84 -10.78 5.45
C CYS A 93 -11.56 -12.14 5.49
N ILE A 94 -12.88 -12.12 5.52
CA ILE A 94 -13.69 -13.31 5.76
C ILE A 94 -13.50 -14.43 4.72
N GLU A 95 -13.13 -14.09 3.48
CA GLU A 95 -12.87 -15.02 2.39
C GLU A 95 -11.55 -15.77 2.54
N SER A 96 -10.59 -15.17 3.27
CA SER A 96 -9.23 -15.71 3.39
C SER A 96 -9.18 -16.96 4.28
N SER A 97 -8.17 -17.81 4.02
CA SER A 97 -7.88 -18.96 4.87
C SER A 97 -7.53 -18.55 6.30
N LEU A 98 -6.67 -17.54 6.45
CA LEU A 98 -6.19 -17.08 7.76
C LEU A 98 -7.26 -16.39 8.60
N SER A 99 -8.38 -16.00 8.03
CA SER A 99 -9.53 -15.58 8.82
C SER A 99 -10.08 -16.71 9.71
N GLY A 100 -9.87 -17.97 9.30
CA GLY A 100 -10.47 -19.17 9.88
C GLY A 100 -11.87 -19.45 9.36
N VAL A 101 -12.41 -18.64 8.43
CA VAL A 101 -13.80 -18.74 7.92
C VAL A 101 -13.82 -19.22 6.48
N GLY A 102 -13.14 -18.54 5.54
CA GLY A 102 -13.07 -18.93 4.14
C GLY A 102 -14.41 -18.83 3.40
N ARG A 103 -15.28 -17.89 3.79
CA ARG A 103 -16.63 -17.70 3.22
C ARG A 103 -16.69 -16.44 2.36
N ARG A 104 -17.29 -16.51 1.18
CA ARG A 104 -17.66 -15.34 0.39
C ARG A 104 -18.96 -14.70 0.92
N VAL A 105 -19.00 -13.38 0.86
CA VAL A 105 -20.17 -12.55 1.22
C VAL A 105 -20.68 -11.88 -0.04
N SER A 106 -21.99 -11.76 -0.18
CA SER A 106 -22.64 -11.13 -1.34
C SER A 106 -23.10 -9.71 -1.03
N ALA A 107 -23.45 -8.96 -2.07
CA ALA A 107 -24.00 -7.60 -1.92
C ALA A 107 -25.33 -7.53 -1.14
N GLU A 108 -26.07 -8.65 -1.04
CA GLU A 108 -27.32 -8.77 -0.30
C GLU A 108 -27.10 -9.18 1.17
N GLU A 109 -25.84 -9.31 1.59
CA GLU A 109 -25.45 -9.70 2.94
C GLU A 109 -24.68 -8.57 3.65
N ALA A 110 -24.73 -8.60 4.98
CA ALA A 110 -23.93 -7.74 5.84
C ALA A 110 -23.08 -8.59 6.78
N LEU A 111 -21.79 -8.30 6.83
CA LEU A 111 -20.84 -8.92 7.73
C LEU A 111 -20.77 -8.12 9.03
N TRP A 112 -21.08 -8.76 10.13
CA TRP A 112 -20.98 -8.20 11.47
C TRP A 112 -19.75 -8.74 12.20
N TYR A 113 -19.06 -7.86 12.91
CA TYR A 113 -17.97 -8.17 13.81
C TYR A 113 -18.31 -7.76 15.24
N HIS A 114 -17.76 -8.48 16.22
CA HIS A 114 -17.87 -8.14 17.62
C HIS A 114 -16.61 -8.52 18.39
N THR A 115 -16.10 -7.57 19.18
CA THR A 115 -15.05 -7.84 20.17
C THR A 115 -15.24 -6.96 21.41
N THR A 116 -14.40 -7.18 22.40
CA THR A 116 -14.30 -6.31 23.57
C THR A 116 -12.86 -5.87 23.79
N PHE A 117 -12.68 -4.64 24.25
CA PHE A 117 -11.35 -4.10 24.56
C PHE A 117 -11.32 -3.35 25.90
N LYS A 118 -10.12 -3.16 26.43
CA LYS A 118 -9.89 -2.39 27.66
C LYS A 118 -9.12 -1.13 27.36
N VAL A 119 -9.58 -0.02 27.90
CA VAL A 119 -8.81 1.23 27.89
C VAL A 119 -7.91 1.25 29.13
N PRO A 120 -6.58 1.34 28.97
CA PRO A 120 -5.65 1.43 30.11
C PRO A 120 -6.00 2.56 31.05
N SER A 121 -5.91 2.33 32.35
CA SER A 121 -6.28 3.33 33.37
C SER A 121 -5.45 4.63 33.27
N SER A 122 -4.23 4.53 32.76
CA SER A 122 -3.35 5.67 32.48
C SER A 122 -3.86 6.60 31.37
N TRP A 123 -4.81 6.15 30.54
CA TRP A 123 -5.38 6.93 29.42
C TRP A 123 -6.66 7.71 29.79
N ARG A 124 -7.19 7.54 31.01
CA ARG A 124 -8.50 8.06 31.46
C ARG A 124 -8.74 9.57 31.31
N LYS A 125 -7.68 10.35 31.16
CA LYS A 125 -7.76 11.82 31.00
C LYS A 125 -7.39 12.26 29.57
N GLN A 126 -7.38 11.32 28.66
CA GLN A 126 -7.02 11.53 27.27
C GLN A 126 -8.20 11.11 26.38
N ARG A 127 -8.25 11.65 25.18
CA ARG A 127 -9.10 11.10 24.12
C ARG A 127 -8.56 9.73 23.72
N VAL A 128 -9.43 8.83 23.36
CA VAL A 128 -9.08 7.50 22.84
C VAL A 128 -9.51 7.46 21.39
N MET A 129 -8.54 7.37 20.48
CA MET A 129 -8.79 7.22 19.06
C MET A 129 -8.88 5.73 18.75
N LEU A 130 -9.92 5.32 18.04
CA LEU A 130 -10.07 4.00 17.44
C LEU A 130 -9.73 4.14 15.95
N ASN A 131 -8.78 3.33 15.50
CA ASN A 131 -8.23 3.43 14.16
C ASN A 131 -8.44 2.11 13.41
N PHE A 132 -8.77 2.22 12.13
CA PHE A 132 -8.83 1.14 11.15
C PHE A 132 -7.95 1.53 9.96
N ASP A 133 -7.02 0.66 9.56
CA ASP A 133 -6.21 0.94 8.36
C ASP A 133 -7.00 0.72 7.08
N ALA A 134 -7.77 -0.37 6.99
CA ALA A 134 -8.67 -0.59 5.87
C ALA A 134 -9.81 -1.57 6.21
N VAL A 135 -10.99 -1.25 5.70
CA VAL A 135 -12.20 -2.10 5.77
C VAL A 135 -12.92 -2.01 4.43
N ASP A 136 -13.06 -3.11 3.71
CA ASP A 136 -13.75 -3.14 2.43
C ASP A 136 -15.21 -3.55 2.63
N TRP A 137 -16.20 -2.74 2.32
CA TRP A 137 -16.18 -1.41 1.73
C TRP A 137 -16.90 -0.38 2.62
N ALA A 138 -18.22 -0.54 2.90
CA ALA A 138 -19.02 0.39 3.71
C ALA A 138 -19.13 -0.12 5.14
N ALA A 139 -18.59 0.65 6.09
CA ALA A 139 -18.50 0.28 7.50
C ALA A 139 -19.33 1.18 8.40
N GLU A 140 -20.05 0.60 9.34
CA GLU A 140 -20.71 1.25 10.48
C GLU A 140 -20.04 0.80 11.77
N VAL A 141 -19.56 1.72 12.59
CA VAL A 141 -18.82 1.42 13.83
C VAL A 141 -19.66 1.74 15.05
N TYR A 142 -19.77 0.79 15.97
CA TYR A 142 -20.52 0.93 17.22
C TYR A 142 -19.62 0.67 18.43
N VAL A 143 -19.68 1.53 19.41
CA VAL A 143 -19.03 1.35 20.72
C VAL A 143 -20.09 1.35 21.81
N ASN A 144 -20.16 0.28 22.61
CA ASN A 144 -21.14 0.12 23.68
C ASN A 144 -22.61 0.34 23.22
N ASP A 145 -22.96 -0.26 22.09
CA ASP A 145 -24.27 -0.17 21.42
C ASP A 145 -24.63 1.22 20.86
N GLN A 146 -23.70 2.14 20.81
CA GLN A 146 -23.91 3.47 20.24
C GLN A 146 -23.16 3.59 18.91
N LEU A 147 -23.84 4.05 17.86
CA LEU A 147 -23.21 4.35 16.59
C LEU A 147 -22.20 5.48 16.76
N VAL A 148 -20.95 5.21 16.42
CA VAL A 148 -19.85 6.18 16.46
C VAL A 148 -19.73 6.93 15.15
N GLY A 149 -19.85 6.22 14.02
CA GLY A 149 -19.74 6.81 12.69
C GLY A 149 -19.79 5.77 11.57
N HIS A 150 -19.63 6.29 10.36
CA HIS A 150 -19.63 5.54 9.12
C HIS A 150 -18.35 5.83 8.33
N HIS A 151 -17.91 4.87 7.55
CA HIS A 151 -16.86 5.04 6.55
C HIS A 151 -17.25 4.31 5.26
N THR A 152 -16.83 4.85 4.13
CA THR A 152 -16.87 4.19 2.82
C THR A 152 -15.52 4.34 2.15
N GLY A 153 -15.01 3.28 1.57
CA GLY A 153 -13.69 3.22 0.93
C GLY A 153 -12.92 1.98 1.37
N GLY A 154 -12.64 1.09 0.42
CA GLY A 154 -12.04 -0.22 0.72
C GLY A 154 -10.54 -0.16 1.04
N TYR A 155 -9.87 0.97 0.77
CA TYR A 155 -8.41 1.07 0.75
C TYR A 155 -7.84 2.18 1.63
N THR A 156 -8.70 2.93 2.33
CA THR A 156 -8.28 4.11 3.09
C THR A 156 -8.47 3.94 4.59
N ALA A 157 -7.51 4.46 5.35
CA ALA A 157 -7.56 4.47 6.80
C ALA A 157 -8.57 5.47 7.33
N PHE A 158 -9.21 5.15 8.44
CA PHE A 158 -10.12 6.05 9.13
C PHE A 158 -10.05 5.90 10.65
N SER A 159 -10.44 6.96 11.37
CA SER A 159 -10.34 7.02 12.83
C SER A 159 -11.54 7.71 13.44
N PHE A 160 -11.90 7.26 14.65
CA PHE A 160 -12.95 7.89 15.45
C PHE A 160 -12.46 8.21 16.87
N ASP A 161 -12.84 9.38 17.40
CA ASP A 161 -12.75 9.65 18.84
C ASP A 161 -13.88 8.90 19.57
N VAL A 162 -13.53 7.79 20.19
CA VAL A 162 -14.50 6.95 20.91
C VAL A 162 -14.70 7.36 22.37
N THR A 163 -14.00 8.37 22.85
CA THR A 163 -14.04 8.84 24.24
C THR A 163 -15.46 9.07 24.77
N PRO A 164 -16.39 9.73 24.02
CA PRO A 164 -17.75 9.98 24.49
C PRO A 164 -18.59 8.71 24.72
N TYR A 165 -18.21 7.61 24.05
CA TYR A 165 -18.94 6.35 24.04
C TYR A 165 -18.41 5.34 25.06
N LEU A 166 -17.28 5.64 25.74
CA LEU A 166 -16.63 4.71 26.66
C LEU A 166 -17.35 4.63 28.01
N LYS A 167 -17.51 3.42 28.52
CA LYS A 167 -17.88 3.18 29.93
C LYS A 167 -16.76 3.61 30.85
N LYS A 168 -17.09 4.12 32.01
CA LYS A 168 -16.11 4.57 33.01
C LYS A 168 -15.20 3.45 33.52
N ARG A 169 -15.64 2.21 33.51
CA ARG A 169 -14.92 1.01 33.96
C ARG A 169 -15.39 -0.23 33.20
N GLY A 170 -14.55 -1.27 33.20
CA GLY A 170 -14.86 -2.54 32.58
C GLY A 170 -14.52 -2.57 31.07
N ASP A 171 -14.95 -3.64 30.45
CA ASP A 171 -14.72 -3.87 29.03
C ASP A 171 -15.63 -3.01 28.18
N GLN A 172 -15.07 -2.49 27.12
CA GLN A 172 -15.77 -1.75 26.09
C GLN A 172 -16.18 -2.75 24.99
N LYS A 173 -17.40 -2.65 24.52
CA LYS A 173 -17.88 -3.46 23.40
C LYS A 173 -17.60 -2.69 22.11
N LEU A 174 -17.00 -3.35 21.12
CA LEU A 174 -16.80 -2.84 19.78
C LEU A 174 -17.53 -3.75 18.80
N GLU A 175 -18.33 -3.16 17.94
CA GLU A 175 -19.02 -3.85 16.86
C GLU A 175 -18.85 -3.07 15.55
N LEU A 176 -18.78 -3.81 14.47
CA LEU A 176 -18.66 -3.27 13.11
C LEU A 176 -19.66 -4.00 12.24
N ARG A 177 -20.40 -3.25 11.40
CA ARG A 177 -21.23 -3.78 10.33
C ARG A 177 -20.60 -3.38 9.00
N VAL A 178 -20.40 -4.32 8.10
CA VAL A 178 -19.80 -4.08 6.79
C VAL A 178 -20.73 -4.59 5.69
N VAL A 179 -20.87 -3.80 4.63
CA VAL A 179 -21.52 -4.17 3.38
C VAL A 179 -20.56 -3.91 2.24
N ASP A 180 -20.42 -4.90 1.37
CA ASP A 180 -19.53 -4.82 0.22
C ASP A 180 -20.23 -5.41 -1.03
N GLY A 181 -20.32 -4.60 -2.08
CA GLY A 181 -20.84 -5.00 -3.38
C GLY A 181 -19.80 -5.69 -4.26
N THR A 182 -18.54 -5.71 -3.83
CA THR A 182 -17.40 -6.16 -4.65
C THR A 182 -17.44 -5.49 -6.03
N ASN A 183 -17.51 -6.26 -7.12
CA ASN A 183 -17.60 -5.75 -8.49
C ASN A 183 -19.03 -5.45 -8.97
N ASN A 184 -20.04 -5.61 -8.12
CA ASN A 184 -21.45 -5.30 -8.44
C ASN A 184 -21.88 -3.90 -7.95
N GLY A 185 -20.97 -3.18 -7.27
CA GLY A 185 -21.20 -1.83 -6.77
C GLY A 185 -20.62 -0.75 -7.69
N GLU A 186 -20.72 0.48 -7.24
CA GLU A 186 -20.14 1.68 -7.88
C GLU A 186 -18.88 2.15 -7.14
N GLN A 187 -18.23 1.24 -6.42
CA GLN A 187 -17.00 1.49 -5.65
C GLN A 187 -15.76 0.95 -6.35
N PRO A 188 -14.58 1.50 -6.06
CA PRO A 188 -13.30 0.89 -6.39
C PRO A 188 -13.17 -0.51 -5.76
N CYS A 189 -12.83 -1.51 -6.56
CA CYS A 189 -12.63 -2.88 -6.09
C CYS A 189 -11.36 -3.53 -6.66
N GLY A 190 -10.63 -2.82 -7.53
CA GLY A 190 -9.43 -3.38 -8.16
C GLY A 190 -9.75 -4.63 -9.00
N LYS A 191 -9.01 -5.70 -8.79
CA LYS A 191 -9.22 -6.99 -9.48
C LYS A 191 -10.15 -7.96 -8.75
N GLN A 192 -10.85 -7.51 -7.74
CA GLN A 192 -11.82 -8.33 -7.00
C GLN A 192 -13.07 -8.59 -7.83
N VAL A 193 -13.50 -9.85 -7.90
CA VAL A 193 -14.77 -10.24 -8.54
C VAL A 193 -15.46 -11.33 -7.74
N THR A 194 -16.80 -11.33 -7.78
CA THR A 194 -17.63 -12.37 -7.12
C THR A 194 -17.39 -13.77 -7.68
N ASN A 195 -16.96 -13.88 -8.95
CA ASN A 195 -16.66 -15.15 -9.63
C ASN A 195 -15.24 -15.10 -10.24
N PRO A 196 -14.18 -15.42 -9.48
CA PRO A 196 -12.79 -15.36 -9.92
C PRO A 196 -12.53 -16.16 -11.19
N ASN A 197 -11.82 -15.55 -12.12
CA ASN A 197 -11.42 -16.18 -13.39
C ASN A 197 -10.39 -15.33 -14.15
N GLY A 198 -9.51 -15.96 -14.90
CA GLY A 198 -8.52 -15.26 -15.72
C GLY A 198 -7.62 -14.35 -14.87
N ILE A 199 -7.71 -13.06 -15.11
CA ILE A 199 -6.94 -12.00 -14.41
C ILE A 199 -7.71 -11.36 -13.24
N TRP A 200 -8.84 -11.94 -12.85
CA TRP A 200 -9.73 -11.45 -11.79
C TRP A 200 -9.78 -12.46 -10.65
N TYR A 201 -9.70 -11.99 -9.41
CA TYR A 201 -9.39 -12.81 -8.26
C TYR A 201 -10.48 -12.77 -7.17
N THR A 202 -10.29 -13.61 -6.16
CA THR A 202 -11.20 -13.77 -5.02
C THR A 202 -11.47 -12.44 -4.31
N PRO A 203 -12.73 -12.11 -3.97
CA PRO A 203 -13.08 -10.86 -3.32
C PRO A 203 -12.51 -10.76 -1.90
N VAL A 204 -12.51 -9.55 -1.37
CA VAL A 204 -12.05 -9.20 -0.03
C VAL A 204 -13.13 -8.36 0.65
N THR A 205 -13.79 -8.90 1.67
CA THR A 205 -14.87 -8.22 2.39
C THR A 205 -14.51 -8.03 3.86
N GLY A 206 -14.71 -6.83 4.38
CA GLY A 206 -14.53 -6.50 5.78
C GLY A 206 -13.14 -6.01 6.14
N ILE A 207 -12.74 -6.24 7.39
CA ILE A 207 -11.43 -5.79 7.91
C ILE A 207 -10.32 -6.60 7.24
N TRP A 208 -9.38 -5.92 6.58
CA TRP A 208 -8.23 -6.58 5.96
C TRP A 208 -6.88 -5.93 6.29
N GLN A 209 -6.89 -4.84 7.10
CA GLN A 209 -5.71 -4.25 7.70
C GLN A 209 -5.93 -3.99 9.19
N SER A 210 -4.87 -3.63 9.92
CA SER A 210 -4.86 -3.55 11.38
C SER A 210 -5.92 -2.63 11.98
N VAL A 211 -6.38 -3.03 13.18
CA VAL A 211 -7.27 -2.24 14.04
C VAL A 211 -6.56 -1.97 15.36
N TRP A 212 -6.55 -0.71 15.84
CA TRP A 212 -5.88 -0.36 17.10
C TRP A 212 -6.52 0.85 17.77
N ILE A 213 -6.18 1.03 19.04
CA ILE A 213 -6.52 2.24 19.81
C ILE A 213 -5.26 2.95 20.29
N GLU A 214 -5.34 4.27 20.38
CA GLU A 214 -4.27 5.09 20.94
C GLU A 214 -4.81 6.30 21.72
N PRO A 215 -4.12 6.73 22.81
CA PRO A 215 -4.51 7.90 23.57
C PRO A 215 -3.91 9.16 22.96
N VAL A 216 -4.72 10.18 22.78
CA VAL A 216 -4.26 11.52 22.43
C VAL A 216 -4.80 12.55 23.41
N ARG A 217 -4.10 13.67 23.59
CA ARG A 217 -4.61 14.76 24.42
C ARG A 217 -5.70 15.54 23.69
N SER A 218 -6.28 16.55 24.36
CA SER A 218 -7.26 17.47 23.74
C SER A 218 -6.65 18.20 22.53
N ALA A 219 -5.38 18.60 22.62
CA ALA A 219 -4.60 19.05 21.48
C ALA A 219 -3.63 17.95 21.06
N ALA A 220 -3.67 17.55 19.80
CA ALA A 220 -2.85 16.46 19.27
C ALA A 220 -2.55 16.64 17.77
N VAL A 221 -1.37 16.21 17.34
CA VAL A 221 -0.99 16.13 15.92
C VAL A 221 -1.90 15.11 15.23
N THR A 222 -2.54 15.50 14.14
CA THR A 222 -3.39 14.60 13.33
C THR A 222 -2.70 14.09 12.09
N SER A 223 -1.84 14.91 11.49
CA SER A 223 -1.05 14.53 10.31
C SER A 223 0.07 15.55 10.09
N TYR A 224 0.96 15.23 9.17
CA TYR A 224 1.89 16.21 8.60
C TYR A 224 2.05 15.98 7.09
N LEU A 225 2.52 17.00 6.41
CA LEU A 225 2.94 16.95 5.02
C LEU A 225 4.41 17.38 4.95
N ALA A 226 5.26 16.52 4.40
CA ALA A 226 6.66 16.80 4.15
C ALA A 226 6.92 16.80 2.63
N VAL A 227 7.27 17.96 2.09
CA VAL A 227 7.51 18.15 0.65
C VAL A 227 9.00 18.43 0.44
N PRO A 228 9.77 17.47 -0.11
CA PRO A 228 11.17 17.67 -0.39
C PRO A 228 11.38 18.60 -1.60
N ASP A 229 12.36 19.48 -1.50
CA ASP A 229 12.87 20.33 -2.57
C ASP A 229 14.38 20.07 -2.71
N VAL A 230 14.72 19.15 -3.63
CA VAL A 230 16.11 18.73 -3.87
C VAL A 230 16.95 19.89 -4.39
N ASP A 231 16.37 20.74 -5.25
CA ASP A 231 17.08 21.87 -5.87
C ASP A 231 17.42 22.95 -4.84
N ALA A 232 16.58 23.11 -3.81
CA ALA A 232 16.81 24.02 -2.70
C ALA A 232 17.47 23.35 -1.48
N SER A 233 17.79 22.05 -1.54
CA SER A 233 18.33 21.27 -0.43
C SER A 233 17.50 21.42 0.85
N SER A 234 16.19 21.25 0.75
CA SER A 234 15.27 21.53 1.86
C SER A 234 14.05 20.59 1.86
N VAL A 235 13.34 20.59 2.98
CA VAL A 235 12.02 19.96 3.12
C VAL A 235 11.07 20.99 3.68
N ASP A 236 9.95 21.24 2.99
CA ASP A 236 8.85 22.05 3.52
C ASP A 236 7.91 21.15 4.32
N VAL A 237 7.74 21.46 5.62
CA VAL A 237 6.92 20.66 6.52
C VAL A 237 5.72 21.47 6.99
N THR A 238 4.53 20.91 6.88
CA THR A 238 3.30 21.46 7.47
C THR A 238 2.73 20.43 8.44
N VAL A 239 2.49 20.81 9.69
CA VAL A 239 1.92 19.90 10.70
C VAL A 239 0.51 20.33 11.04
N PHE A 240 -0.43 19.40 10.96
CA PHE A 240 -1.83 19.62 11.31
C PHE A 240 -2.12 19.09 12.71
N ALA A 241 -2.93 19.80 13.47
CA ALA A 241 -3.26 19.42 14.85
C ALA A 241 -4.69 19.79 15.19
N ASP A 242 -5.41 18.87 15.81
CA ASP A 242 -6.71 19.11 16.42
C ASP A 242 -6.57 19.79 17.77
N GLY A 243 -7.54 20.63 18.16
CA GLY A 243 -7.62 21.24 19.48
C GLY A 243 -6.47 22.20 19.81
N ALA A 244 -5.66 22.57 18.80
CA ALA A 244 -4.64 23.60 18.94
C ALA A 244 -5.30 24.99 19.04
N ALA A 245 -4.73 25.84 19.88
CA ALA A 245 -5.19 27.20 20.13
C ALA A 245 -4.21 28.24 19.56
N GLU A 246 -4.64 29.51 19.50
CA GLU A 246 -3.73 30.60 19.18
C GLU A 246 -2.60 30.69 20.21
N GLY A 247 -1.36 30.76 19.73
CA GLY A 247 -0.15 30.75 20.55
C GLY A 247 0.42 29.35 20.81
N ASP A 248 -0.22 28.27 20.35
CA ASP A 248 0.37 26.94 20.33
C ASP A 248 1.42 26.85 19.23
N GLU A 249 2.44 26.01 19.46
CA GLU A 249 3.61 25.89 18.61
C GLU A 249 3.92 24.41 18.30
N VAL A 250 4.33 24.15 17.09
CA VAL A 250 4.89 22.85 16.69
C VAL A 250 6.40 23.00 16.52
N GLU A 251 7.16 22.27 17.31
CA GLU A 251 8.59 22.09 17.13
C GLU A 251 8.85 20.89 16.22
N ILE A 252 9.70 21.07 15.22
CA ILE A 252 10.02 20.05 14.20
C ILE A 252 11.54 19.90 14.13
N TRP A 253 12.04 18.71 14.44
CA TRP A 253 13.44 18.35 14.24
C TRP A 253 13.56 17.43 13.04
N LEU A 254 14.46 17.78 12.13
CA LEU A 254 14.94 16.92 11.06
C LEU A 254 16.29 16.36 11.47
N ARG A 255 16.43 15.03 11.50
CA ARG A 255 17.64 14.34 11.93
C ARG A 255 18.12 13.35 10.88
N GLU A 256 19.40 12.97 10.91
CA GLU A 256 19.93 11.91 10.06
C GLU A 256 19.42 10.54 10.55
N GLY A 257 18.40 9.97 9.91
CA GLY A 257 17.93 8.61 10.21
C GLY A 257 18.88 7.54 9.64
N GLY A 258 19.33 7.74 8.40
CA GLY A 258 20.25 6.81 7.73
C GLY A 258 19.56 5.78 6.84
N VAL A 259 20.35 4.88 6.29
CA VAL A 259 19.88 3.70 5.57
C VAL A 259 19.38 2.68 6.59
N GLY A 260 18.18 2.12 6.35
CA GLY A 260 17.57 1.17 7.27
C GLY A 260 16.92 1.81 8.51
N TYR A 261 16.64 3.12 8.48
CA TYR A 261 16.02 3.83 9.59
C TYR A 261 14.73 3.18 10.06
N ASN A 262 14.58 3.03 11.37
CA ASN A 262 13.37 2.51 12.01
C ASN A 262 12.75 3.58 12.93
N PRO A 263 11.59 4.16 12.59
CA PRO A 263 10.96 5.20 13.39
C PRO A 263 10.42 4.72 14.75
N GLU A 264 10.22 3.41 14.91
CA GLU A 264 9.84 2.80 16.19
C GLU A 264 11.02 2.67 17.16
N LYS A 265 12.27 2.68 16.64
CA LYS A 265 13.51 2.51 17.40
C LYS A 265 14.56 3.52 16.97
N PRO A 266 14.35 4.83 17.20
CA PRO A 266 15.32 5.87 16.79
C PRO A 266 16.63 5.72 17.58
N GLU A 267 17.75 5.87 16.90
CA GLU A 267 19.11 5.71 17.49
C GLU A 267 19.76 7.02 17.93
N GLY A 268 19.01 8.11 18.09
CA GLY A 268 19.53 9.39 18.59
C GLY A 268 20.42 10.13 17.61
N ALA A 269 20.02 10.20 16.35
CA ALA A 269 20.74 10.83 15.26
C ALA A 269 20.97 12.35 15.41
N ALA A 270 21.99 12.88 14.71
CA ALA A 270 22.32 14.30 14.72
C ALA A 270 21.18 15.14 14.09
N THR A 271 20.80 16.24 14.74
CA THR A 271 19.86 17.21 14.17
C THR A 271 20.53 17.98 13.05
N VAL A 272 19.96 17.95 11.86
CA VAL A 272 20.44 18.69 10.67
C VAL A 272 19.65 19.97 10.42
N ALA A 273 18.39 20.01 10.86
CA ALA A 273 17.58 21.22 10.84
C ALA A 273 16.54 21.21 11.97
N PHE A 274 16.11 22.40 12.35
CA PHE A 274 15.08 22.63 13.38
C PHE A 274 14.26 23.84 13.02
N ALA A 275 12.95 23.77 13.27
CA ALA A 275 12.07 24.93 13.21
C ALA A 275 10.95 24.81 14.25
N ALA A 276 10.38 25.97 14.57
CA ALA A 276 9.19 26.08 15.41
C ALA A 276 8.18 27.01 14.72
N VAL A 277 6.94 26.58 14.61
CA VAL A 277 5.91 27.27 13.84
C VAL A 277 4.51 26.98 14.40
N ALA A 278 3.54 27.83 14.14
CA ALA A 278 2.15 27.55 14.49
C ALA A 278 1.61 26.36 13.68
N PRO A 279 0.75 25.49 14.28
CA PRO A 279 0.09 24.41 13.56
C PRO A 279 -0.62 24.89 12.28
N GLY A 280 -0.57 24.11 11.22
CA GLY A 280 -1.13 24.41 9.90
C GLY A 280 -0.32 25.41 9.05
N LYS A 281 0.82 25.89 9.53
CA LYS A 281 1.70 26.76 8.75
C LYS A 281 2.89 25.97 8.20
N PRO A 282 3.22 26.11 6.91
CA PRO A 282 4.41 25.49 6.36
C PRO A 282 5.68 26.15 6.89
N VAL A 283 6.71 25.35 7.07
CA VAL A 283 8.05 25.83 7.43
C VAL A 283 9.12 25.07 6.64
N ARG A 284 10.14 25.79 6.17
CA ARG A 284 11.26 25.22 5.41
C ARG A 284 12.39 24.79 6.33
N LEU A 285 12.80 23.55 6.21
CA LEU A 285 13.96 22.94 6.87
C LEU A 285 15.06 22.76 5.86
N THR A 286 16.10 23.59 5.90
CA THR A 286 17.23 23.54 4.96
C THR A 286 18.30 22.59 5.50
N VAL A 287 18.82 21.72 4.65
CA VAL A 287 19.88 20.75 4.94
C VAL A 287 21.16 21.16 4.24
N ALA A 288 22.21 21.49 4.99
CA ALA A 288 23.46 22.03 4.43
C ALA A 288 24.19 21.01 3.53
N GLU A 289 24.16 19.73 3.92
CA GLU A 289 24.80 18.63 3.17
C GLU A 289 23.74 17.53 2.92
N PRO A 290 22.87 17.70 1.90
CA PRO A 290 21.76 16.80 1.69
C PRO A 290 22.23 15.42 1.22
N LYS A 291 21.72 14.37 1.85
CA LYS A 291 21.84 12.99 1.42
C LYS A 291 20.54 12.61 0.70
N LEU A 292 20.64 12.38 -0.61
CA LEU A 292 19.47 12.08 -1.42
C LEU A 292 19.08 10.61 -1.30
N TRP A 293 17.79 10.36 -1.34
CA TRP A 293 17.26 9.01 -1.40
C TRP A 293 17.28 8.51 -2.86
N SER A 294 17.77 7.30 -3.05
CA SER A 294 17.66 6.54 -4.29
C SER A 294 17.61 5.03 -3.99
N PRO A 295 17.27 4.16 -4.96
CA PRO A 295 17.35 2.72 -4.77
C PRO A 295 18.73 2.18 -4.37
N GLU A 296 19.80 2.87 -4.73
CA GLU A 296 21.18 2.54 -4.39
C GLU A 296 21.60 3.09 -3.01
N SER A 297 20.95 4.16 -2.56
CA SER A 297 21.22 4.81 -1.28
C SER A 297 19.91 5.29 -0.63
N PRO A 298 19.12 4.40 -0.03
CA PRO A 298 17.81 4.73 0.52
C PRO A 298 17.94 5.44 1.88
N PHE A 299 18.52 6.64 1.86
CA PHE A 299 18.75 7.45 3.05
C PHE A 299 17.47 8.16 3.49
N LEU A 300 17.06 7.92 4.74
CA LEU A 300 15.90 8.55 5.36
C LEU A 300 16.32 9.56 6.41
N TYR A 301 15.54 10.63 6.53
CA TYR A 301 15.65 11.60 7.62
C TYR A 301 14.51 11.34 8.61
N GLU A 302 14.85 11.29 9.90
CA GLU A 302 13.89 11.25 10.99
C GLU A 302 13.19 12.61 11.10
N LEU A 303 11.86 12.57 11.26
CA LEU A 303 11.03 13.70 11.67
C LEU A 303 10.53 13.45 13.09
N GLU A 304 11.00 14.26 14.06
CA GLU A 304 10.45 14.34 15.39
C GLU A 304 9.59 15.60 15.50
N ILE A 305 8.31 15.44 15.83
CA ILE A 305 7.32 16.53 15.85
C ILE A 305 6.72 16.62 17.25
N ARG A 306 6.78 17.81 17.90
CA ARG A 306 6.20 18.06 19.21
C ARG A 306 5.25 19.22 19.16
N LEU A 307 4.00 18.99 19.55
CA LEU A 307 3.02 20.04 19.77
C LEU A 307 3.16 20.59 21.19
N LYS A 308 3.27 21.92 21.32
CA LYS A 308 3.44 22.59 22.60
C LYS A 308 2.31 23.59 22.87
N GLN A 309 1.84 23.60 24.12
CA GLN A 309 1.00 24.63 24.68
C GLN A 309 1.82 25.43 25.72
N GLY A 310 2.26 26.61 25.33
CA GLY A 310 3.26 27.36 26.07
C GLY A 310 4.58 26.58 26.19
N LYS A 311 5.03 26.29 27.43
CA LYS A 311 6.27 25.51 27.65
C LYS A 311 6.07 24.01 27.72
N LYS A 312 4.82 23.52 27.63
CA LYS A 312 4.52 22.12 27.86
C LYS A 312 4.32 21.39 26.53
N VAL A 313 5.06 20.29 26.32
CA VAL A 313 4.77 19.34 25.26
C VAL A 313 3.47 18.61 25.61
N VAL A 314 2.49 18.72 24.72
CA VAL A 314 1.18 18.09 24.88
C VAL A 314 1.02 16.87 23.97
N ASP A 315 1.75 16.80 22.86
CA ASP A 315 1.76 15.64 21.98
C ASP A 315 3.12 15.50 21.30
N GLU A 316 3.51 14.27 21.00
CA GLU A 316 4.75 13.94 20.29
C GLU A 316 4.48 12.80 19.32
N VAL A 317 4.95 12.96 18.09
CA VAL A 317 4.93 11.91 17.05
C VAL A 317 6.27 11.85 16.35
N ARG A 318 6.61 10.68 15.83
CA ARG A 318 7.80 10.44 15.02
C ARG A 318 7.40 9.87 13.68
N GLY A 319 8.12 10.30 12.66
CA GLY A 319 7.99 9.79 11.32
C GLY A 319 9.32 9.90 10.59
N TYR A 320 9.26 9.96 9.29
CA TYR A 320 10.44 10.13 8.45
C TYR A 320 10.08 10.84 7.15
N THR A 321 11.10 11.29 6.45
CA THR A 321 11.01 11.82 5.08
C THR A 321 12.31 11.52 4.34
N ALA A 322 12.36 11.85 3.07
CA ALA A 322 13.60 11.77 2.29
C ALA A 322 13.72 12.98 1.35
N LEU A 323 14.94 13.35 1.04
CA LEU A 323 15.23 14.29 -0.05
C LEU A 323 15.27 13.49 -1.36
N ARG A 324 14.22 13.59 -2.15
CA ARG A 324 14.05 12.91 -3.42
C ARG A 324 13.20 13.79 -4.36
N LYS A 325 13.56 13.81 -5.65
CA LYS A 325 12.79 14.47 -6.71
C LYS A 325 12.46 13.48 -7.83
N SER A 326 11.18 13.38 -8.19
CA SER A 326 10.72 12.74 -9.41
C SER A 326 10.32 13.81 -10.42
N SER A 327 10.83 13.73 -11.64
CA SER A 327 10.60 14.76 -12.66
C SER A 327 10.80 14.22 -14.08
N GLU A 328 10.31 14.94 -15.07
CA GLU A 328 10.77 14.78 -16.45
C GLU A 328 12.17 15.38 -16.58
N VAL A 329 13.06 14.67 -17.27
CA VAL A 329 14.38 15.15 -17.70
C VAL A 329 14.61 14.79 -19.16
N VAL A 330 15.59 15.44 -19.81
CA VAL A 330 15.96 15.12 -21.18
C VAL A 330 17.36 14.55 -21.19
N ASP A 331 17.53 13.38 -21.81
CA ASP A 331 18.84 12.74 -21.92
C ASP A 331 19.75 13.39 -22.98
N SER A 332 20.99 12.92 -23.09
CA SER A 332 21.97 13.44 -24.05
C SER A 332 21.61 13.21 -25.52
N GLU A 333 20.63 12.33 -25.81
CA GLU A 333 20.14 12.03 -27.15
C GLU A 333 18.84 12.81 -27.48
N GLY A 334 18.31 13.58 -26.51
CA GLY A 334 17.13 14.43 -26.68
C GLY A 334 15.81 13.73 -26.34
N HIS A 335 15.84 12.53 -25.74
CA HIS A 335 14.63 11.84 -25.32
C HIS A 335 14.16 12.32 -23.94
N LYS A 336 12.87 12.45 -23.77
CA LYS A 336 12.26 12.65 -22.45
C LYS A 336 12.38 11.36 -21.63
N ARG A 337 12.90 11.49 -20.42
CA ARG A 337 13.13 10.38 -19.49
C ARG A 337 12.46 10.63 -18.16
N MET A 338 12.10 9.55 -17.46
CA MET A 338 11.84 9.63 -16.04
C MET A 338 13.13 9.99 -15.32
N GLY A 339 13.08 11.05 -14.53
CA GLY A 339 14.21 11.53 -13.73
C GLY A 339 14.04 11.18 -12.26
N LEU A 340 15.16 10.81 -11.64
CA LEU A 340 15.31 10.72 -10.20
C LEU A 340 16.44 11.65 -9.77
N ASN A 341 16.14 12.62 -8.89
CA ASN A 341 17.14 13.60 -8.40
C ASN A 341 17.83 14.37 -9.53
N ASN A 342 17.08 14.78 -10.55
CA ASN A 342 17.53 15.52 -11.74
C ASN A 342 18.35 14.72 -12.76
N GLU A 343 18.54 13.42 -12.56
CA GLU A 343 19.28 12.56 -13.49
C GLU A 343 18.32 11.57 -14.18
N PRO A 344 18.52 11.24 -15.47
CA PRO A 344 17.79 10.17 -16.12
C PRO A 344 17.96 8.85 -15.34
N TYR A 345 16.84 8.19 -15.03
CA TYR A 345 16.84 6.98 -14.22
C TYR A 345 15.89 5.94 -14.83
N PHE A 346 16.44 4.86 -15.38
CA PHE A 346 15.63 3.78 -15.93
C PHE A 346 14.96 3.00 -14.83
N GLN A 347 13.63 3.05 -14.78
CA GLN A 347 12.83 2.34 -13.80
C GLN A 347 12.41 0.99 -14.36
N TYR A 348 12.85 -0.08 -13.72
CA TYR A 348 12.61 -1.45 -14.18
C TYR A 348 12.23 -2.36 -13.03
N GLY A 349 11.06 -2.98 -13.13
CA GLY A 349 10.55 -3.83 -12.08
C GLY A 349 9.33 -4.64 -12.48
N PRO A 350 8.81 -5.46 -11.55
CA PRO A 350 7.63 -6.27 -11.82
C PRO A 350 6.32 -5.51 -11.53
N LEU A 351 5.26 -5.98 -12.18
CA LEU A 351 3.87 -5.73 -11.78
C LEU A 351 3.57 -6.52 -10.51
N ASP A 352 3.02 -5.89 -9.49
CA ASP A 352 2.68 -6.54 -8.24
C ASP A 352 1.20 -6.45 -7.91
N GLN A 353 0.52 -7.58 -7.94
CA GLN A 353 -0.91 -7.71 -7.62
C GLN A 353 -1.15 -7.62 -6.10
N GLY A 354 -0.18 -8.00 -5.28
CA GLY A 354 -0.28 -7.96 -3.82
C GLY A 354 -1.26 -8.97 -3.23
N TRP A 355 -1.46 -10.12 -3.87
CA TRP A 355 -2.35 -11.19 -3.40
C TRP A 355 -1.58 -12.34 -2.76
N TRP A 356 -2.20 -12.95 -1.74
CA TRP A 356 -1.65 -14.04 -0.94
C TRP A 356 -2.62 -15.23 -0.93
N PRO A 357 -2.17 -16.48 -1.09
CA PRO A 357 -3.10 -17.63 -1.11
C PRO A 357 -3.83 -17.80 0.21
N ASP A 358 -3.19 -17.48 1.32
CA ASP A 358 -3.66 -17.67 2.68
C ASP A 358 -4.37 -16.44 3.29
N GLY A 359 -3.97 -15.23 2.91
CA GLY A 359 -4.51 -13.98 3.44
C GLY A 359 -5.22 -13.08 2.44
N LEU A 360 -5.25 -13.41 1.16
CA LEU A 360 -5.75 -12.60 0.04
C LEU A 360 -5.05 -11.22 -0.02
N TYR A 361 -5.72 -10.15 0.35
CA TYR A 361 -5.09 -8.82 0.39
C TYR A 361 -4.12 -8.63 1.55
N THR A 362 -4.21 -9.46 2.59
CA THR A 362 -3.39 -9.34 3.80
C THR A 362 -2.25 -10.35 3.76
N ALA A 363 -1.01 -9.88 3.74
CA ALA A 363 0.14 -10.76 3.91
C ALA A 363 0.04 -11.50 5.26
N PRO A 364 0.51 -12.76 5.38
CA PRO A 364 0.42 -13.49 6.64
C PRO A 364 1.13 -12.80 7.81
N THR A 365 2.30 -12.22 7.56
CA THR A 365 3.14 -11.53 8.54
C THR A 365 3.82 -10.32 7.91
N ASP A 366 4.41 -9.44 8.71
CA ASP A 366 5.23 -8.32 8.23
C ASP A 366 6.49 -8.80 7.47
N GLU A 367 7.07 -9.94 7.89
CA GLU A 367 8.18 -10.58 7.18
C GLU A 367 7.75 -11.09 5.78
N ALA A 368 6.55 -11.66 5.66
CA ALA A 368 5.97 -12.03 4.37
C ALA A 368 5.78 -10.79 3.48
N LEU A 369 5.20 -9.72 4.04
CA LEU A 369 4.99 -8.45 3.33
C LEU A 369 6.30 -7.89 2.76
N LYS A 370 7.38 -7.95 3.54
CA LYS A 370 8.72 -7.52 3.16
C LYS A 370 9.39 -8.45 2.14
N PHE A 371 9.07 -9.75 2.16
CA PHE A 371 9.75 -10.76 1.36
C PHE A 371 9.68 -10.50 -0.14
N ASP A 372 8.51 -10.16 -0.69
CA ASP A 372 8.34 -9.88 -2.11
C ASP A 372 9.20 -8.69 -2.56
N LEU A 373 9.37 -7.69 -1.68
CA LEU A 373 10.23 -6.52 -1.92
C LEU A 373 11.72 -6.89 -1.90
N VAL A 374 12.14 -7.71 -0.93
CA VAL A 374 13.51 -8.23 -0.87
C VAL A 374 13.82 -9.04 -2.12
N LYS A 375 12.91 -9.91 -2.57
CA LYS A 375 13.06 -10.68 -3.80
C LYS A 375 13.12 -9.78 -5.04
N THR A 376 12.33 -8.74 -5.11
CA THR A 376 12.40 -7.75 -6.20
C THR A 376 13.82 -7.15 -6.31
N LYS A 377 14.44 -6.78 -5.19
CA LYS A 377 15.84 -6.31 -5.17
C LYS A 377 16.83 -7.42 -5.52
N GLU A 378 16.64 -8.63 -5.00
CA GLU A 378 17.50 -9.79 -5.30
C GLU A 378 17.48 -10.15 -6.78
N PHE A 379 16.36 -9.98 -7.45
CA PHE A 379 16.21 -10.17 -8.90
C PHE A 379 16.89 -9.06 -9.72
N GLY A 380 17.42 -8.01 -9.09
CA GLY A 380 18.13 -6.91 -9.75
C GLY A 380 17.24 -5.80 -10.26
N TYR A 381 16.00 -5.73 -9.83
CA TYR A 381 15.09 -4.63 -10.11
C TYR A 381 15.30 -3.45 -9.16
N ASN A 382 14.86 -2.27 -9.58
CA ASN A 382 14.91 -1.03 -8.80
C ASN A 382 13.54 -0.41 -8.56
N MET A 383 12.49 -0.99 -9.12
CA MET A 383 11.13 -0.46 -9.12
C MET A 383 10.12 -1.61 -8.94
N ILE A 384 8.92 -1.25 -8.50
CA ILE A 384 7.72 -2.08 -8.51
C ILE A 384 6.51 -1.22 -8.91
N ARG A 385 5.63 -1.75 -9.76
CA ARG A 385 4.33 -1.15 -10.01
C ARG A 385 3.29 -1.85 -9.15
N LYS A 386 2.75 -1.12 -8.15
CA LYS A 386 1.65 -1.62 -7.32
C LYS A 386 0.35 -1.49 -8.11
N HIS A 387 -0.13 -2.65 -8.56
CA HIS A 387 -1.20 -2.74 -9.54
C HIS A 387 -2.58 -2.71 -8.89
N ILE A 388 -3.31 -1.62 -9.13
CA ILE A 388 -4.71 -1.37 -8.75
C ILE A 388 -5.12 -1.86 -7.35
N LYS A 389 -4.19 -1.78 -6.40
CA LYS A 389 -4.33 -2.09 -4.97
C LYS A 389 -3.54 -1.08 -4.13
N ILE A 390 -4.04 -0.76 -2.95
CA ILE A 390 -3.31 0.02 -1.94
C ILE A 390 -2.87 -0.92 -0.84
N GLU A 391 -1.60 -0.86 -0.47
CA GLU A 391 -1.02 -1.68 0.59
C GLU A 391 -1.11 -0.99 1.96
N PRO A 392 -0.92 -1.73 3.07
CA PRO A 392 -0.72 -1.10 4.37
C PRO A 392 0.54 -0.22 4.38
N ALA A 393 0.54 0.83 5.19
CA ALA A 393 1.65 1.79 5.28
C ALA A 393 3.03 1.13 5.50
N ARG A 394 3.06 -0.03 6.17
CA ARG A 394 4.28 -0.80 6.38
C ARG A 394 4.92 -1.32 5.09
N TRP A 395 4.14 -1.60 4.04
CA TRP A 395 4.65 -2.00 2.74
C TRP A 395 5.45 -0.86 2.08
N TYR A 396 4.92 0.35 2.09
CA TYR A 396 5.62 1.54 1.56
C TYR A 396 6.85 1.87 2.40
N TYR A 397 6.75 1.77 3.72
CA TYR A 397 7.92 1.89 4.60
C TYR A 397 9.03 0.91 4.21
N TRP A 398 8.72 -0.36 3.93
CA TRP A 398 9.72 -1.31 3.46
C TRP A 398 10.27 -0.95 2.08
N CYS A 399 9.48 -0.39 1.17
CA CYS A 399 9.97 0.15 -0.11
C CYS A 399 10.95 1.30 0.13
N ASP A 400 10.63 2.23 1.05
CA ASP A 400 11.48 3.37 1.40
C ASP A 400 12.84 2.93 1.98
N VAL A 401 12.81 1.96 2.90
CA VAL A 401 13.99 1.42 3.58
C VAL A 401 14.88 0.57 2.66
N LEU A 402 14.26 -0.23 1.79
CA LEU A 402 14.97 -1.10 0.86
C LEU A 402 15.44 -0.38 -0.41
N GLY A 403 14.92 0.81 -0.68
CA GLY A 403 15.21 1.54 -1.90
C GLY A 403 14.54 0.90 -3.12
N ILE A 404 13.22 0.97 -3.20
CA ILE A 404 12.44 0.53 -4.35
C ILE A 404 11.54 1.68 -4.75
N VAL A 405 11.64 2.18 -5.98
CA VAL A 405 10.68 3.17 -6.47
C VAL A 405 9.35 2.50 -6.77
N VAL A 406 8.26 3.21 -6.52
CA VAL A 406 6.90 2.68 -6.67
C VAL A 406 6.09 3.53 -7.65
N TRP A 407 5.41 2.86 -8.59
CA TRP A 407 4.27 3.42 -9.30
C TRP A 407 3.02 2.93 -8.59
N GLN A 408 2.14 3.85 -8.22
CA GLN A 408 0.93 3.53 -7.49
C GLN A 408 -0.30 3.72 -8.35
N ASP A 409 -1.00 2.62 -8.63
CA ASP A 409 -2.26 2.65 -9.36
C ASP A 409 -3.44 2.93 -8.43
N MET A 410 -4.45 3.63 -8.95
CA MET A 410 -5.78 3.69 -8.35
C MET A 410 -6.51 2.36 -8.59
N PRO A 411 -7.13 1.75 -7.57
CA PRO A 411 -8.02 0.61 -7.78
C PRO A 411 -9.17 0.94 -8.74
N SER A 412 -9.41 0.08 -9.74
CA SER A 412 -10.48 0.27 -10.71
C SER A 412 -11.85 0.14 -10.08
N ILE A 413 -12.85 0.87 -10.61
CA ILE A 413 -14.25 0.73 -10.17
C ILE A 413 -14.84 -0.61 -10.64
N GLY A 414 -15.63 -1.27 -9.79
CA GLY A 414 -16.36 -2.48 -10.11
C GLY A 414 -17.44 -2.30 -11.19
N GLY A 415 -17.90 -3.42 -11.76
CA GLY A 415 -18.96 -3.42 -12.78
C GLY A 415 -18.54 -2.85 -14.14
N THR A 416 -17.34 -2.37 -14.27
CA THR A 416 -16.86 -1.64 -15.46
C THR A 416 -15.90 -2.44 -16.32
N HIS A 417 -15.77 -3.74 -16.02
CA HIS A 417 -15.01 -4.69 -16.82
C HIS A 417 -15.74 -4.95 -18.14
N GLY A 418 -15.31 -4.38 -19.20
CA GLY A 418 -15.95 -4.48 -20.51
C GLY A 418 -16.16 -3.13 -21.19
N GLY A 419 -15.40 -2.13 -20.79
CA GLY A 419 -15.20 -0.92 -21.58
C GLY A 419 -14.57 -1.24 -22.92
N ARG A 420 -14.70 -0.36 -23.87
CA ARG A 420 -14.01 -0.47 -25.15
C ARG A 420 -12.51 -0.28 -24.91
N TRP A 421 -11.80 -1.42 -24.73
CA TRP A 421 -10.36 -1.42 -24.64
C TRP A 421 -9.79 -1.43 -26.05
N GLU A 422 -9.41 -0.25 -26.51
CA GLU A 422 -8.55 -0.09 -27.64
C GLU A 422 -7.43 0.84 -27.18
N MET A 423 -6.19 0.42 -27.27
CA MET A 423 -5.04 1.30 -27.06
C MET A 423 -5.04 2.32 -28.20
N TRP A 424 -5.73 3.42 -28.00
CA TRP A 424 -5.77 4.51 -28.96
C TRP A 424 -4.61 5.45 -28.68
N LYS A 425 -3.85 5.72 -29.71
CA LYS A 425 -2.97 6.88 -29.67
C LYS A 425 -3.87 8.12 -29.84
N TRP A 426 -3.86 9.00 -28.84
CA TRP A 426 -4.64 10.24 -28.83
C TRP A 426 -6.16 10.02 -28.94
N ALA A 427 -6.70 9.44 -27.90
CA ALA A 427 -8.12 9.36 -27.66
C ALA A 427 -8.75 10.76 -27.50
N SER A 428 -10.03 10.86 -27.75
CA SER A 428 -10.82 12.05 -27.49
C SER A 428 -11.74 11.84 -26.26
N PRO A 429 -12.27 12.90 -25.62
CA PRO A 429 -13.13 12.77 -24.45
C PRO A 429 -14.35 11.87 -24.65
N GLU A 430 -14.85 11.70 -25.87
CA GLU A 430 -15.94 10.78 -26.21
C GLU A 430 -15.53 9.30 -26.21
N ASP A 431 -14.23 8.99 -26.16
CA ASP A 431 -13.71 7.63 -26.02
C ASP A 431 -13.65 7.22 -24.54
N ASP A 432 -13.71 8.19 -23.62
CA ASP A 432 -13.84 7.96 -22.21
C ASP A 432 -15.19 7.31 -21.86
N ARG A 433 -15.21 6.54 -20.80
CA ARG A 433 -16.41 5.84 -20.37
C ARG A 433 -17.39 6.78 -19.67
N GLU A 434 -18.67 6.62 -19.93
CA GLU A 434 -19.71 7.23 -19.09
C GLU A 434 -19.92 6.40 -17.83
N LEU A 435 -19.68 7.00 -16.67
CA LEU A 435 -20.01 6.45 -15.35
C LEU A 435 -21.13 7.29 -14.72
N THR A 436 -21.84 6.71 -13.76
CA THR A 436 -22.80 7.45 -12.94
C THR A 436 -22.09 8.52 -12.12
N GLU A 437 -22.81 9.55 -11.72
CA GLU A 437 -22.25 10.60 -10.84
C GLU A 437 -21.85 10.03 -9.46
N THR A 438 -22.53 8.99 -8.98
CA THR A 438 -22.16 8.26 -7.77
C THR A 438 -20.80 7.61 -7.92
N ALA A 439 -20.58 6.82 -8.98
CA ALA A 439 -19.30 6.16 -9.25
C ALA A 439 -18.15 7.16 -9.39
N LYS A 440 -18.37 8.27 -10.13
CA LYS A 440 -17.39 9.37 -10.26
C LYS A 440 -17.08 10.00 -8.92
N GLY A 441 -18.10 10.29 -8.11
CA GLY A 441 -17.95 10.88 -6.78
C GLY A 441 -17.18 9.96 -5.83
N THR A 442 -17.49 8.67 -5.82
CA THR A 442 -16.78 7.65 -5.04
C THR A 442 -15.31 7.56 -5.46
N TYR A 443 -15.04 7.52 -6.78
CA TYR A 443 -13.69 7.49 -7.31
C TYR A 443 -12.84 8.69 -6.84
N TYR A 444 -13.34 9.92 -7.04
CA TYR A 444 -12.56 11.12 -6.66
C TYR A 444 -12.38 11.23 -5.15
N LYS A 445 -13.38 10.81 -4.36
CA LYS A 445 -13.26 10.75 -2.90
C LYS A 445 -12.12 9.80 -2.50
N GLU A 446 -12.20 8.54 -2.92
CA GLU A 446 -11.22 7.53 -2.52
C GLU A 446 -9.82 7.83 -3.09
N TRP A 447 -9.72 8.28 -4.35
CA TRP A 447 -8.43 8.65 -4.93
C TRP A 447 -7.77 9.83 -4.21
N GLY A 448 -8.54 10.83 -3.81
CA GLY A 448 -8.05 11.96 -3.02
C GLY A 448 -7.58 11.52 -1.62
N GLU A 449 -8.32 10.62 -0.97
CA GLU A 449 -7.95 10.04 0.34
C GLU A 449 -6.68 9.19 0.23
N ILE A 450 -6.55 8.35 -0.79
CA ILE A 450 -5.36 7.53 -1.07
C ILE A 450 -4.13 8.42 -1.26
N ILE A 451 -4.21 9.44 -2.11
CA ILE A 451 -3.09 10.37 -2.32
C ILE A 451 -2.74 11.08 -1.02
N ALA A 452 -3.73 11.57 -0.27
CA ALA A 452 -3.50 12.24 1.00
C ALA A 452 -2.82 11.32 2.03
N GLN A 453 -3.15 10.04 2.05
CA GLN A 453 -2.54 9.03 2.91
C GLN A 453 -1.08 8.72 2.51
N LEU A 454 -0.79 8.64 1.20
CA LEU A 454 0.46 8.10 0.69
C LEU A 454 1.47 9.15 0.19
N ARG A 455 1.08 10.41 0.04
CA ARG A 455 1.95 11.44 -0.55
C ARG A 455 3.22 11.75 0.24
N ASN A 456 3.32 11.30 1.50
CA ASN A 456 4.56 11.42 2.28
C ASN A 456 5.55 10.28 2.02
N GLU A 457 5.14 9.19 1.33
CA GLU A 457 6.01 8.04 1.07
C GLU A 457 7.07 8.38 0.01
N PRO A 458 8.36 8.38 0.35
CA PRO A 458 9.44 8.72 -0.59
C PRO A 458 9.51 7.80 -1.81
N CYS A 459 9.20 6.52 -1.66
CA CYS A 459 9.29 5.53 -2.72
C CYS A 459 8.34 5.80 -3.89
N ILE A 460 7.17 6.42 -3.66
CA ILE A 460 6.21 6.69 -4.73
C ILE A 460 6.75 7.80 -5.63
N VAL A 461 6.91 7.52 -6.91
CA VAL A 461 7.43 8.45 -7.92
C VAL A 461 6.43 8.75 -9.04
N ALA A 462 5.40 7.92 -9.20
CA ALA A 462 4.35 8.12 -10.18
C ALA A 462 2.98 7.69 -9.64
N TRP A 463 1.95 8.46 -9.98
CA TRP A 463 0.54 8.14 -9.79
C TRP A 463 -0.08 7.65 -11.09
N VAL A 464 -0.91 6.60 -11.01
CA VAL A 464 -1.56 5.99 -12.18
C VAL A 464 -3.08 5.97 -11.95
N PRO A 465 -3.82 7.01 -12.38
CA PRO A 465 -5.27 7.09 -12.20
C PRO A 465 -6.06 5.94 -12.82
N PHE A 466 -5.64 5.43 -14.00
CA PHE A 466 -6.36 4.38 -14.71
C PHE A 466 -5.43 3.30 -15.26
N ASN A 467 -5.95 2.07 -15.34
CA ASN A 467 -5.32 0.94 -16.01
C ASN A 467 -6.21 0.42 -17.15
N GLU A 468 -5.64 0.25 -18.35
CA GLU A 468 -6.21 -0.44 -19.51
C GLU A 468 -7.64 -0.03 -19.88
N ALA A 469 -7.95 1.24 -19.77
CA ALA A 469 -9.29 1.80 -19.97
C ALA A 469 -10.38 1.23 -19.03
N TRP A 470 -10.00 0.41 -18.05
CA TRP A 470 -10.95 -0.08 -17.04
C TRP A 470 -11.39 1.07 -16.14
N SER A 471 -12.68 1.40 -16.21
CA SER A 471 -13.24 2.58 -15.54
C SER A 471 -12.61 3.92 -15.96
N GLN A 472 -11.89 3.99 -17.08
CA GLN A 472 -11.32 5.24 -17.56
C GLN A 472 -12.42 6.21 -17.96
N PHE A 473 -12.48 7.35 -17.29
CA PHE A 473 -13.49 8.39 -17.49
C PHE A 473 -12.91 9.77 -17.18
N ASN A 474 -13.39 10.77 -17.90
CA ASN A 474 -12.97 12.17 -17.71
C ASN A 474 -11.43 12.29 -17.52
N THR A 475 -10.66 11.63 -18.35
CA THR A 475 -9.21 11.43 -18.17
C THR A 475 -8.46 12.72 -17.89
N GLU A 476 -8.75 13.80 -18.65
CA GLU A 476 -8.13 15.12 -18.44
C GLU A 476 -8.39 15.66 -17.03
N LYS A 477 -9.64 15.55 -16.55
CA LYS A 477 -10.02 16.00 -15.19
C LYS A 477 -9.40 15.10 -14.10
N ALA A 478 -9.28 13.81 -14.34
CA ALA A 478 -8.64 12.90 -13.39
C ALA A 478 -7.15 13.21 -13.23
N VAL A 479 -6.46 13.57 -14.32
CA VAL A 479 -5.07 14.05 -14.27
C VAL A 479 -4.96 15.39 -13.54
N GLU A 480 -5.83 16.35 -13.85
CA GLU A 480 -5.90 17.64 -13.14
C GLU A 480 -6.12 17.46 -11.63
N PHE A 481 -7.09 16.60 -11.26
CA PHE A 481 -7.38 16.27 -9.86
C PHE A 481 -6.17 15.65 -9.18
N THR A 482 -5.53 14.64 -9.79
CA THR A 482 -4.33 13.98 -9.26
C THR A 482 -3.21 14.99 -9.03
N ARG A 483 -2.95 15.87 -10.03
CA ARG A 483 -1.95 16.96 -9.93
C ARG A 483 -2.28 17.95 -8.82
N SER A 484 -3.55 18.26 -8.60
CA SER A 484 -3.97 19.16 -7.53
C SER A 484 -3.77 18.54 -6.13
N CYS A 485 -3.91 17.21 -6.02
CA CYS A 485 -3.66 16.48 -4.76
C CYS A 485 -2.17 16.34 -4.47
N ASP A 486 -1.35 16.10 -5.51
CA ASP A 486 0.10 15.97 -5.39
C ASP A 486 0.83 16.43 -6.67
N PRO A 487 1.40 17.64 -6.68
CA PRO A 487 2.16 18.16 -7.81
C PRO A 487 3.62 17.65 -7.88
N THR A 488 4.07 16.80 -6.96
CA THR A 488 5.49 16.43 -6.79
C THR A 488 5.86 15.09 -7.41
N ARG A 489 4.89 14.38 -8.02
CA ARG A 489 5.10 13.10 -8.70
C ARG A 489 4.70 13.20 -10.16
N LEU A 490 5.23 12.30 -10.97
CA LEU A 490 4.80 12.12 -12.35
C LEU A 490 3.41 11.48 -12.38
N ILE A 491 2.66 11.74 -13.45
CA ILE A 491 1.33 11.17 -13.65
C ILE A 491 1.31 10.39 -14.98
N ASN A 492 1.04 9.09 -14.85
CA ASN A 492 0.72 8.18 -15.94
C ASN A 492 -0.80 8.16 -16.09
N SER A 493 -1.34 8.90 -17.03
CA SER A 493 -2.78 9.19 -17.12
C SER A 493 -3.65 7.93 -17.22
N ALA A 494 -3.20 6.95 -18.01
CA ALA A 494 -3.85 5.66 -18.18
C ALA A 494 -2.82 4.64 -18.68
N SER A 495 -2.35 3.76 -17.79
CA SER A 495 -1.37 2.75 -18.16
C SER A 495 -1.97 1.75 -19.14
N GLY A 496 -1.44 1.70 -20.38
CA GLY A 496 -1.96 0.83 -21.45
C GLY A 496 -3.41 1.04 -21.86
N GLY A 497 -4.02 2.14 -21.43
CA GLY A 497 -5.39 2.50 -21.75
C GLY A 497 -5.52 3.39 -22.98
N ASN A 498 -6.60 4.17 -23.03
CA ASN A 498 -6.77 5.20 -24.03
C ASN A 498 -5.84 6.37 -23.71
N SER A 499 -4.91 6.69 -24.59
CA SER A 499 -3.91 7.73 -24.35
C SER A 499 -4.42 9.11 -24.71
N PHE A 500 -4.22 10.06 -23.79
CA PHE A 500 -4.54 11.48 -23.98
C PHE A 500 -3.24 12.30 -23.89
N PRO A 501 -3.15 13.47 -24.53
CA PRO A 501 -1.98 14.35 -24.44
C PRO A 501 -1.95 15.12 -23.11
N VAL A 502 -2.20 14.42 -21.98
CA VAL A 502 -2.23 14.95 -20.61
C VAL A 502 -1.49 14.01 -19.66
N GLY A 503 -1.03 14.55 -18.55
CA GLY A 503 -0.08 13.84 -17.67
C GLY A 503 1.34 13.92 -18.23
N ASP A 504 2.25 13.17 -17.61
CA ASP A 504 3.68 13.25 -17.92
C ASP A 504 4.14 12.04 -18.75
N ILE A 505 3.40 10.93 -18.70
CA ILE A 505 3.80 9.61 -19.19
C ILE A 505 2.83 9.13 -20.26
N PHE A 506 3.39 8.66 -21.37
CA PHE A 506 2.71 7.88 -22.40
C PHE A 506 3.07 6.40 -22.21
N ASP A 507 2.08 5.58 -21.89
CA ASP A 507 2.28 4.19 -21.51
C ASP A 507 1.65 3.21 -22.51
N SER A 508 2.45 2.24 -22.93
CA SER A 508 2.01 1.13 -23.78
C SER A 508 2.05 -0.18 -23.03
N HIS A 509 1.08 -1.07 -23.28
CA HIS A 509 1.11 -2.48 -22.92
C HIS A 509 1.29 -3.33 -24.17
N ASN A 510 2.18 -4.32 -24.12
CA ASN A 510 2.36 -5.25 -25.23
C ASN A 510 2.78 -6.64 -24.76
N TYR A 511 1.96 -7.61 -25.04
CA TYR A 511 2.19 -9.01 -24.67
C TYR A 511 2.36 -9.92 -25.89
N PRO A 512 3.20 -10.98 -25.77
CA PRO A 512 4.08 -11.24 -24.63
C PRO A 512 5.43 -10.50 -24.71
N ASN A 513 5.89 -10.07 -25.88
CA ASN A 513 7.20 -9.45 -26.08
C ASN A 513 7.21 -7.95 -25.82
N PRO A 514 8.33 -7.38 -25.34
CA PRO A 514 8.43 -5.93 -25.18
C PRO A 514 8.47 -5.24 -26.54
N ALA A 515 7.50 -4.38 -26.79
CA ALA A 515 7.44 -3.54 -27.99
C ALA A 515 6.58 -2.31 -27.72
N MET A 516 6.92 -1.19 -28.33
CA MET A 516 6.08 0.00 -28.38
C MET A 516 5.22 -0.03 -29.63
N LYS A 517 3.91 -0.23 -29.45
CA LYS A 517 2.96 -0.15 -30.58
C LYS A 517 2.86 1.29 -31.12
N PHE A 518 2.92 2.25 -30.21
CA PHE A 518 2.95 3.68 -30.48
C PHE A 518 3.92 4.35 -29.50
N THR A 519 4.38 5.55 -29.83
CA THR A 519 5.12 6.46 -28.96
C THR A 519 4.42 7.81 -28.90
N SER A 520 4.75 8.61 -27.90
CA SER A 520 4.23 9.98 -27.76
C SER A 520 4.79 10.97 -28.79
N GLU A 521 5.75 10.54 -29.62
CA GLU A 521 6.50 11.41 -30.55
C GLU A 521 7.20 12.57 -29.81
N GLY A 522 7.63 12.34 -28.58
CA GLY A 522 8.32 13.31 -27.73
C GLY A 522 7.40 14.28 -26.98
N LEU A 523 6.08 14.10 -27.04
CA LEU A 523 5.15 14.92 -26.24
C LEU A 523 5.20 14.58 -24.75
N GLN A 524 5.35 13.30 -24.41
CA GLN A 524 5.40 12.77 -23.05
C GLN A 524 6.59 11.81 -22.90
N ILE A 525 6.82 11.31 -21.70
CA ILE A 525 7.80 10.25 -21.42
C ILE A 525 7.23 8.91 -21.89
N ASP A 526 7.88 8.26 -22.84
CA ASP A 526 7.46 6.94 -23.31
C ASP A 526 7.89 5.83 -22.35
N VAL A 527 6.95 4.95 -21.97
CA VAL A 527 7.20 3.78 -21.12
C VAL A 527 6.46 2.54 -21.61
N LEU A 528 6.93 1.37 -21.21
CA LEU A 528 6.26 0.08 -21.43
C LEU A 528 5.71 -0.42 -20.09
N GLY A 529 4.47 -0.06 -19.76
CA GLY A 529 3.84 -0.30 -18.46
C GLY A 529 3.48 -1.75 -18.17
N GLU A 530 3.37 -2.59 -19.20
CA GLU A 530 3.25 -4.04 -19.03
C GLU A 530 3.79 -4.80 -20.25
N TYR A 531 4.52 -5.89 -19.97
CA TYR A 531 4.94 -6.87 -20.96
C TYR A 531 5.33 -8.20 -20.28
N GLY A 532 5.56 -9.25 -21.06
CA GLY A 532 6.07 -10.53 -20.59
C GLY A 532 4.97 -11.55 -20.38
N GLY A 533 4.61 -11.81 -19.15
CA GLY A 533 3.58 -12.81 -18.83
C GLY A 533 4.00 -14.23 -19.19
N ILE A 534 5.27 -14.59 -18.96
CA ILE A 534 5.82 -15.93 -19.28
C ILE A 534 5.34 -16.92 -18.21
N GLY A 535 4.41 -17.79 -18.61
CA GLY A 535 3.82 -18.80 -17.74
C GLY A 535 4.67 -20.06 -17.60
N TRP A 536 4.70 -20.61 -16.38
CA TRP A 536 5.14 -21.95 -16.07
C TRP A 536 4.34 -22.47 -14.87
N PRO A 537 3.35 -23.37 -15.11
CA PRO A 537 2.62 -24.01 -14.03
C PRO A 537 3.54 -25.01 -13.31
N VAL A 538 3.93 -24.69 -12.07
CA VAL A 538 4.82 -25.53 -11.27
C VAL A 538 3.97 -26.53 -10.48
N GLU A 539 4.11 -27.81 -10.79
CA GLU A 539 3.37 -28.88 -10.13
C GLU A 539 3.60 -28.88 -8.62
N GLY A 540 2.52 -29.03 -7.85
CA GLY A 540 2.54 -28.96 -6.38
C GLY A 540 2.47 -27.54 -5.80
N HIS A 541 2.52 -26.49 -6.64
CA HIS A 541 2.47 -25.09 -6.24
C HIS A 541 1.37 -24.29 -6.95
N LEU A 542 0.29 -24.96 -7.36
CA LEU A 542 -0.82 -24.38 -8.10
C LEU A 542 -2.04 -24.15 -7.19
N TRP A 543 -2.70 -23.02 -7.36
CA TRP A 543 -3.98 -22.71 -6.70
C TRP A 543 -5.12 -23.59 -7.23
N GLN A 544 -5.10 -23.91 -8.51
CA GLN A 544 -6.08 -24.76 -9.18
C GLN A 544 -5.39 -25.74 -10.13
N THR A 545 -6.03 -26.89 -10.36
CA THR A 545 -5.43 -27.97 -11.16
C THR A 545 -5.61 -27.80 -12.67
N ASP A 546 -6.59 -27.00 -13.07
CA ASP A 546 -6.95 -26.74 -14.47
C ASP A 546 -7.15 -25.24 -14.70
N LYS A 547 -7.24 -24.84 -15.97
CA LYS A 547 -7.44 -23.44 -16.40
C LYS A 547 -6.36 -22.46 -15.90
N ASN A 548 -5.16 -22.98 -15.63
CA ASN A 548 -4.00 -22.13 -15.43
C ASN A 548 -3.57 -21.54 -16.78
N TRP A 549 -3.05 -20.32 -16.79
CA TRP A 549 -2.70 -19.65 -18.02
C TRP A 549 -1.54 -18.66 -17.86
N GLY A 550 -0.90 -18.34 -18.98
CA GLY A 550 0.06 -17.25 -19.17
C GLY A 550 -0.01 -16.81 -20.62
N TYR A 551 0.55 -15.66 -20.96
CA TYR A 551 0.54 -15.15 -22.34
C TYR A 551 1.38 -16.02 -23.29
N ILE A 552 2.41 -16.66 -22.76
CA ILE A 552 3.19 -17.72 -23.38
C ILE A 552 3.61 -18.70 -22.28
N GLU A 553 3.63 -20.00 -22.57
CA GLU A 553 3.88 -21.02 -21.55
C GLU A 553 5.10 -21.87 -21.87
N TYR A 554 5.84 -22.21 -20.80
CA TYR A 554 6.98 -23.11 -20.80
C TYR A 554 6.82 -24.19 -19.73
N LYS A 555 7.75 -25.16 -19.70
CA LYS A 555 7.71 -26.31 -18.79
C LYS A 555 8.87 -26.36 -17.82
N SER A 556 9.79 -25.42 -17.89
CA SER A 556 10.96 -25.37 -17.00
C SER A 556 11.41 -23.93 -16.76
N GLY A 557 12.03 -23.69 -15.61
CA GLY A 557 12.61 -22.39 -15.29
C GLY A 557 13.77 -21.99 -16.21
N GLU A 558 14.49 -22.96 -16.78
CA GLU A 558 15.56 -22.69 -17.75
C GLU A 558 14.97 -22.13 -19.07
N ASP A 559 13.85 -22.67 -19.54
CA ASP A 559 13.19 -22.16 -20.75
C ASP A 559 12.55 -20.79 -20.50
N VAL A 560 11.96 -20.56 -19.31
CA VAL A 560 11.46 -19.25 -18.90
C VAL A 560 12.58 -18.21 -18.91
N LEU A 561 13.72 -18.51 -18.27
CA LEU A 561 14.87 -17.59 -18.23
C LEU A 561 15.46 -17.33 -19.63
N LYS A 562 15.48 -18.32 -20.48
CA LYS A 562 15.93 -18.19 -21.87
C LYS A 562 15.07 -17.21 -22.65
N GLN A 563 13.75 -17.35 -22.54
CA GLN A 563 12.81 -16.45 -23.18
C GLN A 563 12.88 -15.05 -22.57
N TYR A 564 12.97 -14.95 -21.23
CA TYR A 564 13.16 -13.71 -20.53
C TYR A 564 14.41 -12.96 -21.03
N THR A 565 15.52 -13.66 -21.22
CA THR A 565 16.77 -13.07 -21.75
C THR A 565 16.60 -12.54 -23.17
N VAL A 566 15.80 -13.23 -24.02
CA VAL A 566 15.44 -12.72 -25.35
C VAL A 566 14.67 -11.41 -25.24
N TYR A 567 13.69 -11.35 -24.33
CA TYR A 567 12.91 -10.13 -24.10
C TYR A 567 13.79 -8.98 -23.55
N ALA A 568 14.73 -9.27 -22.67
CA ALA A 568 15.70 -8.27 -22.19
C ALA A 568 16.53 -7.66 -23.32
N GLY A 569 16.92 -8.46 -24.32
CA GLY A 569 17.57 -7.96 -25.53
C GLY A 569 16.68 -7.00 -26.32
N GLN A 570 15.43 -7.40 -26.60
CA GLN A 570 14.45 -6.56 -27.29
C GLN A 570 14.12 -5.28 -26.52
N LEU A 571 14.08 -5.37 -25.18
CA LEU A 571 13.84 -4.20 -24.31
C LEU A 571 14.96 -3.16 -24.46
N LYS A 572 16.22 -3.60 -24.52
CA LYS A 572 17.35 -2.68 -24.75
C LYS A 572 17.24 -1.93 -26.08
N ASP A 573 16.69 -2.56 -27.13
CA ASP A 573 16.48 -1.92 -28.42
C ASP A 573 15.48 -0.76 -28.32
N ILE A 574 14.39 -0.92 -27.57
CA ILE A 574 13.39 0.16 -27.38
C ILE A 574 13.84 1.22 -26.36
N ILE A 575 14.69 0.88 -25.39
CA ILE A 575 15.34 1.83 -24.49
C ILE A 575 16.21 2.80 -25.29
N ALA A 576 16.97 2.28 -26.26
CA ALA A 576 17.77 3.11 -27.18
C ALA A 576 16.91 4.03 -28.07
N GLN A 577 15.63 3.74 -28.23
CA GLN A 577 14.67 4.56 -28.99
C GLN A 577 13.90 5.57 -28.11
N GLY A 578 14.17 5.63 -26.80
CA GLY A 578 13.56 6.63 -25.92
C GLY A 578 12.71 6.06 -24.78
N VAL A 579 12.42 4.75 -24.73
CA VAL A 579 11.65 4.15 -23.63
C VAL A 579 12.38 4.32 -22.30
N SER A 580 11.68 4.87 -21.30
CA SER A 580 12.26 5.32 -20.04
C SER A 580 12.00 4.39 -18.85
N ALA A 581 11.07 3.47 -18.99
CA ALA A 581 10.76 2.49 -17.94
C ALA A 581 10.10 1.25 -18.56
N ALA A 582 10.17 0.12 -17.84
CA ALA A 582 9.45 -1.08 -18.22
C ALA A 582 8.97 -1.87 -17.01
N VAL A 583 7.79 -2.51 -17.14
CA VAL A 583 7.18 -3.32 -16.10
C VAL A 583 6.95 -4.74 -16.62
N TYR A 584 7.57 -5.71 -15.96
CA TYR A 584 7.41 -7.12 -16.29
C TYR A 584 6.23 -7.75 -15.52
N THR A 585 5.36 -8.44 -16.19
CA THR A 585 4.23 -9.16 -15.59
C THR A 585 4.63 -10.60 -15.28
N GLN A 586 4.78 -11.04 -13.99
CA GLN A 586 4.52 -10.30 -12.77
C GLN A 586 5.36 -10.84 -11.59
N THR A 587 5.22 -10.26 -10.37
CA THR A 587 5.99 -10.66 -9.17
C THR A 587 5.75 -12.12 -8.78
N THR A 588 4.50 -12.52 -8.61
CA THR A 588 4.10 -13.89 -8.23
C THR A 588 2.97 -14.38 -9.12
N ASP A 589 2.79 -15.69 -9.19
CA ASP A 589 1.52 -16.23 -9.64
C ASP A 589 0.39 -15.72 -8.76
N VAL A 590 -0.82 -15.64 -9.31
CA VAL A 590 -2.04 -15.31 -8.56
C VAL A 590 -3.17 -16.19 -9.07
N GLU A 591 -3.71 -17.04 -8.19
CA GLU A 591 -4.79 -17.99 -8.50
C GLU A 591 -4.52 -18.81 -9.77
N GLY A 592 -5.26 -18.60 -10.85
CA GLY A 592 -5.07 -19.31 -12.13
C GLY A 592 -4.01 -18.70 -13.05
N GLU A 593 -3.50 -17.53 -12.74
CA GLU A 593 -2.48 -16.84 -13.52
C GLU A 593 -1.08 -17.27 -13.09
N VAL A 594 -0.37 -18.03 -13.96
CA VAL A 594 0.89 -18.71 -13.63
C VAL A 594 2.11 -18.11 -14.33
N ASN A 595 2.18 -16.81 -14.43
CA ASN A 595 3.23 -16.04 -15.11
C ASN A 595 4.09 -15.20 -14.16
N GLY A 596 4.04 -15.49 -12.86
CA GLY A 596 4.87 -14.84 -11.86
C GLY A 596 6.35 -15.24 -11.95
N LEU A 597 7.23 -14.37 -11.42
CA LEU A 597 8.64 -14.70 -11.16
C LEU A 597 8.77 -15.76 -10.07
N MET A 598 7.78 -15.84 -9.18
CA MET A 598 7.65 -16.82 -8.10
C MET A 598 6.29 -17.50 -8.15
N THR A 599 6.18 -18.68 -7.56
CA THR A 599 4.87 -19.34 -7.34
C THR A 599 4.01 -18.57 -6.36
N TYR A 600 2.69 -18.77 -6.39
CA TYR A 600 1.73 -18.06 -5.54
C TYR A 600 1.98 -18.27 -4.04
N ASP A 601 2.48 -19.43 -3.66
CA ASP A 601 2.90 -19.75 -2.29
C ASP A 601 4.31 -19.26 -1.92
N ARG A 602 5.00 -18.52 -2.82
CA ARG A 602 6.37 -17.97 -2.65
C ARG A 602 7.46 -19.02 -2.38
N LYS A 603 7.16 -20.32 -2.52
CA LYS A 603 8.14 -21.40 -2.24
C LYS A 603 9.14 -21.61 -3.35
N ILE A 604 8.78 -21.31 -4.59
CA ILE A 604 9.65 -21.51 -5.76
C ILE A 604 9.90 -20.20 -6.48
N VAL A 605 11.15 -19.82 -6.64
CA VAL A 605 11.58 -18.83 -7.62
C VAL A 605 11.75 -19.56 -8.96
N LYS A 606 11.05 -19.09 -9.99
CA LYS A 606 10.93 -19.81 -11.26
C LYS A 606 12.17 -19.73 -12.16
N MET A 607 13.11 -18.86 -11.85
CA MET A 607 14.34 -18.67 -12.62
C MET A 607 15.56 -18.63 -11.69
N ASP A 608 16.74 -18.94 -12.24
CA ASP A 608 18.00 -18.75 -11.52
C ASP A 608 18.20 -17.28 -11.16
N VAL A 609 18.31 -17.00 -9.85
CA VAL A 609 18.31 -15.64 -9.31
C VAL A 609 19.53 -14.83 -9.76
N GLU A 610 20.71 -15.44 -9.81
CA GLU A 610 21.95 -14.73 -10.17
C GLU A 610 21.96 -14.34 -11.65
N ARG A 611 21.50 -15.24 -12.50
CA ARG A 611 21.35 -14.98 -13.94
C ARG A 611 20.27 -13.94 -14.22
N LEU A 612 19.11 -14.02 -13.54
CA LEU A 612 18.05 -13.03 -13.65
C LEU A 612 18.53 -11.64 -13.22
N ARG A 613 19.24 -11.57 -12.08
CA ARG A 613 19.83 -10.31 -11.59
C ARG A 613 20.79 -9.71 -12.63
N ALA A 614 21.68 -10.51 -13.18
CA ALA A 614 22.65 -10.03 -14.17
C ALA A 614 21.95 -9.47 -15.43
N VAL A 615 20.90 -10.16 -15.91
CA VAL A 615 20.10 -9.71 -17.05
C VAL A 615 19.41 -8.38 -16.74
N ASN A 616 18.78 -8.23 -15.57
CA ASN A 616 18.06 -7.02 -15.20
C ASN A 616 18.99 -5.82 -14.99
N GLN A 617 20.15 -6.03 -14.36
CA GLN A 617 21.15 -4.98 -14.20
C GLN A 617 21.72 -4.52 -15.54
N ASP A 618 21.93 -5.45 -16.49
CA ASP A 618 22.38 -5.12 -17.85
C ASP A 618 21.33 -4.31 -18.62
N VAL A 619 20.03 -4.60 -18.42
CA VAL A 619 18.93 -3.80 -18.98
C VAL A 619 18.96 -2.38 -18.40
N ILE A 620 19.01 -2.25 -17.07
CA ILE A 620 19.05 -0.92 -16.39
C ILE A 620 20.25 -0.11 -16.86
N ALA A 621 21.42 -0.74 -16.97
CA ALA A 621 22.64 -0.08 -17.40
C ALA A 621 22.66 0.30 -18.89
N SER A 622 21.73 -0.19 -19.70
CA SER A 622 21.70 0.07 -21.15
C SER A 622 21.19 1.46 -21.51
N MET A 623 20.45 2.13 -20.59
CA MET A 623 20.02 3.51 -20.82
C MET A 623 21.21 4.46 -20.68
N LYS A 624 21.47 5.25 -21.73
CA LYS A 624 22.46 6.33 -21.68
C LYS A 624 21.91 7.51 -20.87
N LYS A 625 22.79 8.16 -20.11
CA LYS A 625 22.45 9.32 -19.28
C LYS A 625 22.66 10.63 -20.02
#